data_b90d25d45c088ac03495ecc807df6fc0
#
_entry.id   b90d25d45c088ac03495ecc807df6fc0
#
_cell.length_a   1.000
_cell.length_b   1.000
_cell.length_c   1.000
_cell.angle_alpha   90.00
_cell.angle_beta   90.00
_cell.angle_gamma   90.00
#
_symmetry.space_group_name_H-M   'P 1'
#
loop_
_entity.id
_entity.type
_entity.pdbx_description
1 polymer ?
#
loop_
_entity_poly.entity_id
_entity_poly.type
_entity_poly.pdbx_seq_one_letter_code
_entity_poly.pdbx_strand_id
1 'polypeptide(L)'
;MGKEQKKEIVAISKYDGTLDPLRKAIELCGGFEELKPDHKILLKPNIIWAGTKKLPPYGVVTTSTMVDHLLHLLRERGCKDITIGEGTIVNREMGSNTMKGYDWSGIGKVAKRYGVRLVDFNTEPFEEVKLDEIKVKISRCALESDFLINLPVLKAHRQTKISLGMKNLKGCLALASKKKFHLHGLGRLIALLNTKIKPSLTVIDGIYGLERGPEFLGTPHRMNLIIAGRDPFSCDLVGAMVMGMKPEEVEHLKEFASLEERSLSLDGIEVKGESINKVAQEFEWRLSYEDIFRQVGIRGITLQDPGESCCSGCAAILSAFSAVFSKDSPGVALNGVEICMGGEVRAKEESRKVFLLGNCAISNHKDLKDGIKIKGCPPPVLNTVVTLVRKTLPPERSGKILMTRMIKNIGMKLRIYDEAFPAFGVYAPPEFDRNHF
;
A
#
# COMPACT_ATOMS: atom_id res chain seq x y z
N MET A 1 -40.55 -6.87 19.40
CA MET A 1 -39.60 -5.89 19.91
C MET A 1 -38.25 -6.22 19.27
N GLY A 2 -37.87 -5.52 18.19
CA GLY A 2 -36.55 -5.68 17.56
C GLY A 2 -35.50 -5.25 18.58
N LYS A 3 -34.48 -6.09 18.80
CA LYS A 3 -33.28 -5.64 19.53
C LYS A 3 -32.70 -4.49 18.71
N GLU A 4 -32.65 -3.29 19.28
CA GLU A 4 -31.83 -2.20 18.72
C GLU A 4 -30.42 -2.73 18.52
N GLN A 5 -30.01 -2.89 17.26
CA GLN A 5 -28.68 -3.40 16.94
C GLN A 5 -27.69 -2.29 17.35
N LYS A 6 -26.83 -2.59 18.33
CA LYS A 6 -25.82 -1.63 18.81
C LYS A 6 -25.00 -1.16 17.62
N LYS A 7 -24.99 0.13 17.34
CA LYS A 7 -24.22 0.71 16.23
C LYS A 7 -22.74 0.59 16.50
N GLU A 8 -21.97 0.29 15.45
CA GLU A 8 -20.52 0.41 15.49
C GLU A 8 -20.12 1.89 15.54
N ILE A 9 -19.17 2.23 16.38
CA ILE A 9 -18.71 3.63 16.54
C ILE A 9 -17.39 3.81 15.81
N VAL A 10 -17.34 4.81 14.92
CA VAL A 10 -16.12 5.27 14.27
C VAL A 10 -15.89 6.73 14.65
N ALA A 11 -14.75 7.01 15.25
CA ALA A 11 -14.37 8.35 15.68
C ALA A 11 -13.43 9.00 14.67
N ILE A 12 -13.66 10.27 14.33
CA ILE A 12 -12.76 11.09 13.51
C ILE A 12 -12.25 12.24 14.39
N SER A 13 -10.93 12.38 14.49
CA SER A 13 -10.27 13.50 15.21
C SER A 13 -9.29 14.21 14.28
N LYS A 14 -9.19 15.54 14.44
CA LYS A 14 -8.13 16.32 13.81
C LYS A 14 -6.85 16.20 14.62
N TYR A 15 -5.77 15.80 13.97
CA TYR A 15 -4.45 15.73 14.54
C TYR A 15 -3.82 17.13 14.61
N ASP A 16 -3.33 17.52 15.78
CA ASP A 16 -2.76 18.84 16.08
C ASP A 16 -1.28 18.81 16.47
N GLY A 17 -0.63 17.66 16.34
CA GLY A 17 0.76 17.45 16.73
C GLY A 17 0.91 16.85 18.13
N THR A 18 -0.18 16.73 18.90
CA THR A 18 -0.17 16.18 20.26
C THR A 18 -0.77 14.78 20.34
N LEU A 19 -0.70 14.18 21.52
CA LEU A 19 -1.29 12.88 21.83
C LEU A 19 -2.83 12.93 21.99
N ASP A 20 -3.36 14.07 22.38
CA ASP A 20 -4.75 14.22 22.82
C ASP A 20 -5.78 13.86 21.74
N PRO A 21 -5.61 14.21 20.44
CA PRO A 21 -6.54 13.78 19.40
C PRO A 21 -6.64 12.26 19.26
N LEU A 22 -5.53 11.53 19.43
CA LEU A 22 -5.55 10.07 19.40
C LEU A 22 -6.27 9.49 20.62
N ARG A 23 -5.97 10.00 21.83
CA ARG A 23 -6.67 9.63 23.06
C ARG A 23 -8.17 9.82 22.90
N LYS A 24 -8.59 11.00 22.45
CA LYS A 24 -10.00 11.34 22.22
C LYS A 24 -10.67 10.41 21.21
N ALA A 25 -10.01 10.09 20.08
CA ALA A 25 -10.55 9.19 19.08
C ALA A 25 -10.79 7.78 19.66
N ILE A 26 -9.81 7.24 20.41
CA ILE A 26 -9.91 5.92 21.06
C ILE A 26 -11.01 5.91 22.13
N GLU A 27 -11.14 6.96 22.92
CA GLU A 27 -12.20 7.08 23.94
C GLU A 27 -13.59 7.15 23.30
N LEU A 28 -13.77 7.96 22.25
CA LEU A 28 -15.04 8.11 21.55
C LEU A 28 -15.55 6.81 20.93
N CYS A 29 -14.66 5.94 20.43
CA CYS A 29 -15.04 4.66 19.86
C CYS A 29 -15.01 3.50 20.87
N GLY A 30 -14.68 3.75 22.13
CA GLY A 30 -14.55 2.69 23.15
C GLY A 30 -13.39 1.73 22.88
N GLY A 31 -12.36 2.22 22.17
CA GLY A 31 -11.29 1.37 21.61
C GLY A 31 -10.48 0.59 22.64
N PHE A 32 -10.42 1.04 23.89
CA PHE A 32 -9.69 0.38 24.99
C PHE A 32 -10.59 -0.19 26.08
N GLU A 33 -11.91 -0.32 25.85
CA GLU A 33 -12.84 -0.87 26.86
C GLU A 33 -12.48 -2.30 27.27
N GLU A 34 -12.02 -3.12 26.34
CA GLU A 34 -11.65 -4.53 26.60
C GLU A 34 -10.16 -4.73 26.86
N LEU A 35 -9.35 -3.65 26.81
CA LEU A 35 -7.91 -3.72 27.04
C LEU A 35 -7.59 -3.98 28.51
N LYS A 36 -6.74 -4.99 28.77
CA LYS A 36 -6.21 -5.31 30.12
C LYS A 36 -4.69 -5.15 30.16
N PRO A 37 -4.11 -4.82 31.33
CA PRO A 37 -2.66 -4.63 31.47
C PRO A 37 -1.82 -5.85 31.19
N ASP A 38 -2.37 -7.06 31.37
CA ASP A 38 -1.72 -8.36 31.19
C ASP A 38 -1.90 -8.95 29.79
N HIS A 39 -2.64 -8.28 28.89
CA HIS A 39 -2.81 -8.72 27.52
C HIS A 39 -1.49 -8.74 26.74
N LYS A 40 -1.34 -9.75 25.89
CA LYS A 40 -0.35 -9.78 24.80
C LYS A 40 -0.83 -8.88 23.67
N ILE A 41 -0.21 -7.72 23.55
CA ILE A 41 -0.63 -6.70 22.61
C ILE A 41 0.21 -6.78 21.33
N LEU A 42 -0.45 -6.80 20.20
CA LEU A 42 0.18 -6.67 18.89
C LEU A 42 -0.19 -5.33 18.24
N LEU A 43 0.80 -4.47 18.01
CA LEU A 43 0.67 -3.32 17.12
C LEU A 43 1.05 -3.73 15.71
N LYS A 44 0.15 -3.55 14.76
CA LYS A 44 0.39 -3.86 13.35
C LYS A 44 0.37 -2.58 12.50
N PRO A 45 1.51 -1.90 12.32
CA PRO A 45 1.61 -0.76 11.41
C PRO A 45 1.45 -1.18 9.95
N ASN A 46 1.43 -0.22 9.04
CA ASN A 46 1.57 -0.44 7.62
C ASN A 46 2.99 -0.06 7.18
N ILE A 47 3.80 -1.05 6.83
CA ILE A 47 5.12 -0.85 6.23
C ILE A 47 5.20 -1.74 4.99
N ILE A 48 4.75 -1.22 3.86
CA ILE A 48 4.69 -2.01 2.62
C ILE A 48 6.08 -2.36 2.08
N TRP A 49 7.04 -1.45 2.27
CA TRP A 49 8.39 -1.56 1.70
C TRP A 49 9.38 -0.69 2.48
N ALA A 50 10.68 -0.98 2.37
CA ALA A 50 11.74 -0.13 2.90
C ALA A 50 12.27 0.79 1.81
N GLY A 51 12.03 2.08 1.95
CA GLY A 51 12.60 3.10 1.07
C GLY A 51 14.06 3.40 1.36
N THR A 52 14.60 4.41 0.69
CA THR A 52 15.90 4.99 0.97
C THR A 52 15.76 6.26 1.80
N LYS A 53 16.86 6.76 2.37
CA LYS A 53 16.87 8.02 3.11
C LYS A 53 16.40 9.23 2.30
N LYS A 54 16.42 9.13 0.96
CA LYS A 54 16.00 10.21 0.05
C LYS A 54 14.53 10.14 -0.33
N LEU A 55 13.89 8.96 -0.17
CA LEU A 55 12.47 8.79 -0.43
C LEU A 55 11.69 9.08 0.85
N PRO A 56 10.85 10.09 0.85
CA PRO A 56 10.04 10.40 2.01
C PRO A 56 8.94 9.35 2.21
N PRO A 57 8.63 9.00 3.45
CA PRO A 57 7.63 7.96 3.77
C PRO A 57 6.18 8.48 3.86
N TYR A 58 5.94 9.76 3.58
CA TYR A 58 4.65 10.44 3.77
C TYR A 58 3.49 9.73 3.07
N GLY A 59 2.49 9.33 3.83
CA GLY A 59 1.33 8.60 3.34
C GLY A 59 1.62 7.18 2.80
N VAL A 60 2.89 6.76 2.73
CA VAL A 60 3.30 5.43 2.26
C VAL A 60 3.26 4.42 3.39
N VAL A 61 3.77 4.80 4.57
CA VAL A 61 3.84 3.96 5.77
C VAL A 61 3.25 4.68 6.97
N THR A 62 2.88 3.91 7.99
CA THR A 62 2.45 4.45 9.28
C THR A 62 3.54 5.33 9.87
N THR A 63 3.18 6.50 10.38
CA THR A 63 4.11 7.41 11.03
C THR A 63 4.64 6.82 12.33
N SER A 64 5.92 7.02 12.62
CA SER A 64 6.49 6.63 13.93
C SER A 64 5.84 7.40 15.07
N THR A 65 5.38 8.62 14.82
CA THR A 65 4.63 9.43 15.79
C THR A 65 3.34 8.74 16.23
N MET A 66 2.55 8.17 15.30
CA MET A 66 1.33 7.44 15.67
C MET A 66 1.65 6.21 16.53
N VAL A 67 2.73 5.49 16.20
CA VAL A 67 3.20 4.35 17.01
C VAL A 67 3.67 4.81 18.39
N ASP A 68 4.39 5.91 18.47
CA ASP A 68 4.86 6.50 19.72
C ASP A 68 3.69 6.87 20.66
N HIS A 69 2.71 7.59 20.12
CA HIS A 69 1.52 7.97 20.87
C HIS A 69 0.74 6.75 21.38
N LEU A 70 0.58 5.72 20.56
CA LEU A 70 -0.09 4.48 21.01
C LEU A 70 0.69 3.75 22.07
N LEU A 71 2.01 3.63 21.95
CA LEU A 71 2.83 3.02 22.99
C LEU A 71 2.76 3.80 24.32
N HIS A 72 2.71 5.12 24.24
CA HIS A 72 2.52 5.96 25.42
C HIS A 72 1.19 5.65 26.10
N LEU A 73 0.07 5.65 25.36
CA LEU A 73 -1.25 5.33 25.91
C LEU A 73 -1.35 3.93 26.51
N LEU A 74 -0.70 2.94 25.88
CA LEU A 74 -0.65 1.57 26.39
C LEU A 74 0.17 1.47 27.68
N ARG A 75 1.29 2.20 27.78
CA ARG A 75 2.11 2.25 29.00
C ARG A 75 1.40 2.96 30.16
N GLU A 76 0.65 4.03 29.90
CA GLU A 76 -0.21 4.68 30.90
C GLU A 76 -1.26 3.71 31.49
N ARG A 77 -1.74 2.75 30.70
CA ARG A 77 -2.66 1.70 31.13
C ARG A 77 -1.99 0.49 31.77
N GLY A 78 -0.68 0.53 31.98
CA GLY A 78 0.08 -0.52 32.64
C GLY A 78 0.43 -1.71 31.73
N CYS A 79 0.14 -1.67 30.43
CA CYS A 79 0.44 -2.75 29.50
C CYS A 79 1.96 -2.90 29.31
N LYS A 80 2.46 -4.14 29.42
CA LYS A 80 3.91 -4.45 29.35
C LYS A 80 4.29 -5.38 28.22
N ASP A 81 3.44 -6.35 27.86
CA ASP A 81 3.71 -7.31 26.79
C ASP A 81 3.23 -6.74 25.45
N ILE A 82 4.06 -5.92 24.82
CA ILE A 82 3.75 -5.25 23.56
C ILE A 82 4.75 -5.68 22.50
N THR A 83 4.23 -6.07 21.34
CA THR A 83 5.00 -6.44 20.16
C THR A 83 4.54 -5.57 18.99
N ILE A 84 5.48 -5.11 18.15
CA ILE A 84 5.18 -4.48 16.86
C ILE A 84 5.52 -5.48 15.77
N GLY A 85 4.55 -5.83 14.92
CA GLY A 85 4.69 -6.84 13.90
C GLY A 85 4.29 -6.35 12.51
N GLU A 86 5.11 -6.66 11.51
CA GLU A 86 4.81 -6.41 10.08
C GLU A 86 5.50 -7.45 9.20
N GLY A 87 4.99 -7.66 7.98
CA GLY A 87 5.63 -8.45 6.94
C GLY A 87 5.74 -7.65 5.66
N THR A 88 6.79 -6.86 5.50
CA THR A 88 6.99 -6.03 4.30
C THR A 88 7.25 -6.87 3.05
N ILE A 89 7.15 -6.26 1.87
CA ILE A 89 7.60 -6.86 0.63
C ILE A 89 9.13 -7.02 0.69
N VAL A 90 9.60 -8.26 0.54
CA VAL A 90 11.03 -8.56 0.45
C VAL A 90 11.47 -8.42 -1.02
N ASN A 91 12.39 -7.50 -1.27
CA ASN A 91 13.02 -7.34 -2.57
C ASN A 91 14.55 -7.44 -2.41
N ARG A 92 15.12 -8.57 -2.82
CA ARG A 92 16.55 -8.84 -2.69
C ARG A 92 17.41 -7.91 -3.56
N GLU A 93 16.94 -7.55 -4.77
CA GLU A 93 17.66 -6.66 -5.67
C GLU A 93 17.80 -5.25 -5.07
N MET A 94 16.78 -4.79 -4.36
CA MET A 94 16.75 -3.50 -3.68
C MET A 94 17.21 -3.57 -2.22
N GLY A 95 17.48 -4.75 -1.73
CA GLY A 95 17.87 -4.98 -0.33
C GLY A 95 16.78 -4.60 0.67
N SER A 96 15.49 -4.59 0.26
CA SER A 96 14.35 -4.31 1.12
C SER A 96 13.94 -5.53 1.92
N ASN A 97 13.71 -5.36 3.21
CA ASN A 97 13.14 -6.33 4.14
C ASN A 97 12.44 -5.60 5.29
N THR A 98 11.76 -6.36 6.15
CA THR A 98 10.95 -5.79 7.24
C THR A 98 11.79 -4.98 8.24
N MET A 99 12.97 -5.45 8.62
CA MET A 99 13.82 -4.73 9.57
C MET A 99 14.28 -3.37 9.04
N LYS A 100 14.69 -3.32 7.77
CA LYS A 100 14.98 -2.05 7.09
C LYS A 100 13.74 -1.15 6.96
N GLY A 101 12.55 -1.74 6.83
CA GLY A 101 11.27 -1.03 6.85
C GLY A 101 11.04 -0.32 8.18
N TYR A 102 11.29 -1.01 9.29
CA TYR A 102 11.22 -0.40 10.63
C TYR A 102 12.23 0.74 10.82
N ASP A 103 13.45 0.58 10.31
CA ASP A 103 14.48 1.64 10.39
C ASP A 103 14.08 2.86 9.54
N TRP A 104 13.62 2.62 8.33
CA TRP A 104 13.25 3.70 7.39
C TRP A 104 12.02 4.49 7.85
N SER A 105 11.02 3.80 8.42
CA SER A 105 9.81 4.43 8.95
C SER A 105 10.01 5.11 10.31
N GLY A 106 11.18 4.99 10.94
CA GLY A 106 11.45 5.50 12.29
C GLY A 106 10.84 4.65 13.41
N ILE A 107 9.97 3.68 13.10
CA ILE A 107 9.32 2.80 14.08
C ILE A 107 10.36 2.00 14.88
N GLY A 108 11.49 1.62 14.27
CA GLY A 108 12.58 0.95 14.96
C GLY A 108 13.18 1.76 16.10
N LYS A 109 13.31 3.08 15.93
CA LYS A 109 13.78 3.98 17.00
C LYS A 109 12.78 4.07 18.15
N VAL A 110 11.49 4.17 17.80
CA VAL A 110 10.41 4.22 18.80
C VAL A 110 10.35 2.90 19.57
N ALA A 111 10.37 1.75 18.92
CA ALA A 111 10.38 0.44 19.55
C ALA A 111 11.55 0.30 20.55
N LYS A 112 12.76 0.74 20.16
CA LYS A 112 13.94 0.75 21.02
C LYS A 112 13.75 1.63 22.26
N ARG A 113 13.17 2.82 22.12
CA ARG A 113 12.92 3.74 23.22
C ARG A 113 11.98 3.15 24.29
N TYR A 114 10.94 2.41 23.85
CA TYR A 114 9.98 1.79 24.76
C TYR A 114 10.38 0.37 25.20
N GLY A 115 11.49 -0.20 24.69
CA GLY A 115 11.87 -1.58 24.95
C GLY A 115 10.86 -2.59 24.40
N VAL A 116 10.25 -2.30 23.24
CA VAL A 116 9.21 -3.11 22.62
C VAL A 116 9.82 -4.01 21.54
N ARG A 117 9.37 -5.26 21.46
CA ARG A 117 9.85 -6.24 20.49
C ARG A 117 9.36 -5.94 19.08
N LEU A 118 10.26 -6.01 18.10
CA LEU A 118 9.94 -5.98 16.66
C LEU A 118 9.92 -7.38 16.09
N VAL A 119 8.92 -7.67 15.25
CA VAL A 119 8.72 -8.99 14.64
C VAL A 119 8.59 -8.86 13.13
N ASP A 120 9.30 -9.72 12.38
CA ASP A 120 9.13 -9.88 10.94
C ASP A 120 8.20 -11.05 10.65
N PHE A 121 6.97 -10.76 10.27
CA PHE A 121 5.98 -11.77 9.89
C PHE A 121 6.37 -12.62 8.68
N ASN A 122 7.42 -12.29 7.94
CA ASN A 122 7.92 -13.17 6.88
C ASN A 122 8.75 -14.34 7.42
N THR A 123 9.21 -14.29 8.68
CA THR A 123 10.08 -15.28 9.31
C THR A 123 9.50 -15.94 10.56
N GLU A 124 8.45 -15.36 11.15
CA GLU A 124 7.75 -15.90 12.33
C GLU A 124 6.99 -17.20 12.02
N PRO A 125 6.65 -17.99 13.05
CA PRO A 125 5.79 -19.15 12.89
C PRO A 125 4.42 -18.79 12.32
N PHE A 126 3.93 -19.67 11.44
CA PHE A 126 2.63 -19.50 10.78
C PHE A 126 1.65 -20.60 11.18
N GLU A 127 0.37 -20.26 11.11
CA GLU A 127 -0.72 -21.21 11.06
C GLU A 127 -1.30 -21.28 9.64
N GLU A 128 -1.58 -22.48 9.15
CA GLU A 128 -2.23 -22.67 7.85
C GLU A 128 -3.75 -22.56 8.01
N VAL A 129 -4.35 -21.61 7.33
CA VAL A 129 -5.80 -21.34 7.35
C VAL A 129 -6.34 -21.45 5.93
N LYS A 130 -7.56 -22.00 5.79
CA LYS A 130 -8.28 -22.09 4.53
C LYS A 130 -9.18 -20.84 4.37
N LEU A 131 -9.01 -20.13 3.24
CA LEU A 131 -9.88 -19.05 2.78
C LEU A 131 -10.53 -19.52 1.47
N ASP A 132 -11.81 -19.85 1.48
CA ASP A 132 -12.46 -20.65 0.43
C ASP A 132 -11.59 -21.89 0.11
N GLU A 133 -11.21 -22.11 -1.16
CA GLU A 133 -10.37 -23.24 -1.56
C GLU A 133 -8.84 -22.92 -1.45
N ILE A 134 -8.48 -21.73 -0.99
CA ILE A 134 -7.08 -21.28 -0.94
C ILE A 134 -6.49 -21.46 0.46
N LYS A 135 -5.46 -22.26 0.58
CA LYS A 135 -4.66 -22.36 1.81
C LYS A 135 -3.67 -21.20 1.90
N VAL A 136 -3.71 -20.47 3.01
CA VAL A 136 -2.81 -19.37 3.33
C VAL A 136 -2.14 -19.57 4.67
N LYS A 137 -0.98 -18.99 4.86
CA LYS A 137 -0.24 -19.01 6.12
C LYS A 137 -0.34 -17.65 6.78
N ILE A 138 -0.93 -17.60 7.96
CA ILE A 138 -1.10 -16.41 8.81
C ILE A 138 -0.09 -16.47 9.95
N SER A 139 0.56 -15.35 10.29
CA SER A 139 1.45 -15.24 11.45
C SER A 139 0.71 -15.64 12.73
N ARG A 140 1.29 -16.56 13.52
CA ARG A 140 0.75 -16.93 14.84
C ARG A 140 0.68 -15.73 15.77
N CYS A 141 1.66 -14.83 15.71
CA CYS A 141 1.65 -13.61 16.52
C CYS A 141 0.37 -12.78 16.31
N ALA A 142 -0.18 -12.76 15.08
CA ALA A 142 -1.42 -12.06 14.80
C ALA A 142 -2.68 -12.82 15.27
N LEU A 143 -2.62 -14.16 15.29
CA LEU A 143 -3.77 -14.99 15.73
C LEU A 143 -3.82 -15.19 17.24
N GLU A 144 -2.67 -15.17 17.90
CA GLU A 144 -2.52 -15.51 19.34
C GLU A 144 -2.43 -14.23 20.23
N SER A 145 -2.49 -13.03 19.66
CA SER A 145 -2.52 -11.78 20.44
C SER A 145 -3.89 -11.61 21.13
N ASP A 146 -3.87 -11.22 22.41
CA ASP A 146 -5.10 -10.95 23.16
C ASP A 146 -5.74 -9.62 22.74
N PHE A 147 -4.90 -8.65 22.26
CA PHE A 147 -5.34 -7.35 21.81
C PHE A 147 -4.54 -6.89 20.59
N LEU A 148 -5.16 -6.97 19.40
CA LEU A 148 -4.57 -6.55 18.14
C LEU A 148 -4.98 -5.11 17.80
N ILE A 149 -4.00 -4.21 17.70
CA ILE A 149 -4.19 -2.84 17.22
C ILE A 149 -3.69 -2.74 15.78
N ASN A 150 -4.59 -2.53 14.87
CA ASN A 150 -4.32 -2.39 13.43
C ASN A 150 -4.13 -0.91 13.08
N LEU A 151 -2.96 -0.56 12.52
CA LEU A 151 -2.52 0.81 12.22
C LEU A 151 -2.31 1.03 10.71
N PRO A 152 -3.36 1.03 9.89
CA PRO A 152 -3.25 1.34 8.47
C PRO A 152 -2.96 2.83 8.24
N VAL A 153 -2.58 3.16 7.01
CA VAL A 153 -2.43 4.55 6.53
C VAL A 153 -3.64 4.90 5.64
N LEU A 154 -4.08 6.14 5.69
CA LEU A 154 -5.14 6.67 4.83
C LEU A 154 -4.63 6.79 3.39
N LYS A 155 -4.82 5.76 2.55
CA LYS A 155 -4.26 5.77 1.19
C LYS A 155 -5.09 5.06 0.14
N ALA A 156 -5.00 5.58 -1.08
CA ALA A 156 -5.52 4.94 -2.27
C ALA A 156 -4.68 3.72 -2.69
N HIS A 157 -5.27 2.88 -3.51
CA HIS A 157 -4.60 1.70 -4.05
C HIS A 157 -5.12 1.33 -5.44
N ARG A 158 -4.20 1.10 -6.36
CA ARG A 158 -4.49 0.83 -7.77
C ARG A 158 -5.48 -0.32 -8.02
N GLN A 159 -5.39 -1.42 -7.25
CA GLN A 159 -6.26 -2.60 -7.46
C GLN A 159 -7.50 -2.62 -6.58
N THR A 160 -7.47 -2.00 -5.44
CA THR A 160 -8.55 -2.09 -4.44
C THR A 160 -9.16 -0.75 -4.10
N LYS A 161 -8.89 0.28 -4.90
CA LYS A 161 -9.24 1.69 -4.70
C LYS A 161 -8.72 2.27 -3.39
N ILE A 162 -8.94 1.60 -2.27
CA ILE A 162 -8.42 1.96 -0.95
C ILE A 162 -7.48 0.90 -0.37
N SER A 163 -6.60 1.33 0.52
CA SER A 163 -5.71 0.45 1.29
C SER A 163 -5.73 0.90 2.75
N LEU A 164 -6.76 0.48 3.48
CA LEU A 164 -7.03 0.87 4.86
C LEU A 164 -6.96 -0.34 5.81
N GLY A 165 -7.82 -0.41 6.84
CA GLY A 165 -7.78 -1.40 7.90
C GLY A 165 -7.87 -2.84 7.44
N MET A 166 -8.88 -3.17 6.66
CA MET A 166 -9.10 -4.54 6.19
C MET A 166 -7.92 -5.06 5.37
N LYS A 167 -7.43 -4.26 4.42
CA LYS A 167 -6.33 -4.66 3.56
C LYS A 167 -4.99 -4.68 4.29
N ASN A 168 -4.80 -3.86 5.33
CA ASN A 168 -3.57 -3.84 6.12
C ASN A 168 -3.28 -5.20 6.77
N LEU A 169 -4.31 -5.97 7.15
CA LEU A 169 -4.16 -7.31 7.73
C LEU A 169 -3.49 -8.32 6.78
N LYS A 170 -3.48 -8.06 5.47
CA LYS A 170 -2.70 -8.87 4.51
C LYS A 170 -1.20 -8.88 4.86
N GLY A 171 -0.69 -7.88 5.58
CA GLY A 171 0.67 -7.86 6.11
C GLY A 171 0.98 -9.03 7.04
N CYS A 172 -0.02 -9.59 7.73
CA CYS A 172 0.12 -10.74 8.63
C CYS A 172 0.36 -12.09 7.92
N LEU A 173 0.32 -12.11 6.58
CA LEU A 173 0.49 -13.33 5.79
C LEU A 173 1.96 -13.60 5.47
N ALA A 174 2.31 -14.88 5.31
CA ALA A 174 3.57 -15.27 4.68
C ALA A 174 3.66 -14.74 3.24
N LEU A 175 4.87 -14.46 2.78
CA LEU A 175 5.13 -13.85 1.46
C LEU A 175 4.49 -14.63 0.29
N ALA A 176 4.56 -15.96 0.32
CA ALA A 176 3.94 -16.81 -0.69
C ALA A 176 2.41 -16.69 -0.69
N SER A 177 1.80 -16.57 0.49
CA SER A 177 0.35 -16.40 0.66
C SER A 177 -0.11 -15.04 0.16
N LYS A 178 0.67 -13.96 0.37
CA LYS A 178 0.39 -12.63 -0.19
C LYS A 178 0.26 -12.63 -1.72
N LYS A 179 1.08 -13.45 -2.41
CA LYS A 179 1.02 -13.61 -3.87
C LYS A 179 -0.26 -14.29 -4.34
N LYS A 180 -0.77 -15.28 -3.59
CA LYS A 180 -2.02 -15.99 -3.91
C LYS A 180 -3.20 -15.02 -4.00
N PHE A 181 -3.26 -13.99 -3.16
CA PHE A 181 -4.33 -12.98 -3.20
C PHE A 181 -4.44 -12.29 -4.56
N HIS A 182 -3.31 -11.98 -5.19
CA HIS A 182 -3.33 -11.35 -6.52
C HIS A 182 -3.72 -12.30 -7.66
N LEU A 183 -3.67 -13.62 -7.43
CA LEU A 183 -3.99 -14.64 -8.44
C LEU A 183 -5.42 -15.16 -8.33
N HIS A 184 -6.05 -15.05 -7.15
CA HIS A 184 -7.32 -15.73 -6.85
C HIS A 184 -8.42 -14.78 -6.34
N GLY A 185 -8.39 -13.51 -6.74
CA GLY A 185 -9.40 -12.52 -6.33
C GLY A 185 -9.01 -11.74 -5.07
N LEU A 186 -8.37 -10.60 -5.29
CA LEU A 186 -7.79 -9.80 -4.20
C LEU A 186 -8.87 -9.30 -3.22
N GLY A 187 -9.98 -8.77 -3.72
CA GLY A 187 -11.07 -8.25 -2.89
C GLY A 187 -11.72 -9.34 -2.05
N ARG A 188 -12.10 -10.46 -2.67
CA ARG A 188 -12.69 -11.62 -2.00
C ARG A 188 -11.80 -12.16 -0.89
N LEU A 189 -10.51 -12.36 -1.15
CA LEU A 189 -9.57 -12.91 -0.17
C LEU A 189 -9.26 -11.92 0.97
N ILE A 190 -9.31 -10.60 0.73
CA ILE A 190 -9.23 -9.60 1.81
C ILE A 190 -10.46 -9.72 2.71
N ALA A 191 -11.65 -9.81 2.16
CA ALA A 191 -12.89 -10.00 2.92
C ALA A 191 -12.82 -11.26 3.80
N LEU A 192 -12.48 -12.40 3.22
CA LEU A 192 -12.32 -13.67 3.94
C LEU A 192 -11.23 -13.62 5.02
N LEU A 193 -10.13 -12.93 4.78
CA LEU A 193 -9.06 -12.75 5.78
C LEU A 193 -9.58 -12.03 7.02
N ASN A 194 -10.45 -11.04 6.84
CA ASN A 194 -11.05 -10.27 7.93
C ASN A 194 -12.06 -11.07 8.75
N THR A 195 -12.54 -12.23 8.28
CA THR A 195 -13.30 -13.19 9.11
C THR A 195 -12.39 -14.01 10.03
N LYS A 196 -11.07 -14.06 9.76
CA LYS A 196 -10.08 -14.86 10.52
C LYS A 196 -9.22 -14.04 11.45
N ILE A 197 -8.87 -12.81 11.07
CA ILE A 197 -8.10 -11.87 11.91
C ILE A 197 -9.03 -10.72 12.27
N LYS A 198 -9.35 -10.61 13.56
CA LYS A 198 -10.25 -9.57 14.09
C LYS A 198 -9.46 -8.62 14.99
N PRO A 199 -9.08 -7.43 14.50
CA PRO A 199 -8.46 -6.43 15.37
C PRO A 199 -9.41 -6.01 16.48
N SER A 200 -8.86 -5.76 17.67
CA SER A 200 -9.59 -5.18 18.79
C SER A 200 -9.79 -3.68 18.61
N LEU A 201 -8.86 -3.05 17.89
CA LEU A 201 -8.89 -1.62 17.56
C LEU A 201 -8.23 -1.41 16.20
N THR A 202 -8.85 -0.61 15.35
CA THR A 202 -8.25 -0.07 14.11
C THR A 202 -8.09 1.43 14.26
N VAL A 203 -6.87 1.94 13.99
CA VAL A 203 -6.57 3.38 13.97
C VAL A 203 -5.94 3.70 12.63
N ILE A 204 -6.67 4.36 11.75
CA ILE A 204 -6.18 4.82 10.46
C ILE A 204 -5.35 6.08 10.69
N ASP A 205 -4.05 5.98 10.40
CA ASP A 205 -3.13 7.11 10.38
C ASP A 205 -3.38 7.96 9.14
N GLY A 206 -4.06 9.06 9.33
CA GLY A 206 -4.35 10.08 8.33
C GLY A 206 -3.57 11.38 8.60
N ILE A 207 -2.44 11.35 9.32
CA ILE A 207 -1.55 12.52 9.40
C ILE A 207 -1.16 12.91 7.98
N TYR A 208 -0.79 11.91 7.18
CA TYR A 208 -0.61 12.04 5.73
C TYR A 208 -1.51 11.04 4.99
N GLY A 209 -2.32 11.52 4.08
CA GLY A 209 -3.02 10.68 3.11
C GLY A 209 -2.17 10.50 1.86
N LEU A 210 -2.44 9.43 1.07
CA LEU A 210 -1.77 9.18 -0.21
C LEU A 210 -2.79 8.88 -1.30
N GLU A 211 -2.96 9.78 -2.25
CA GLU A 211 -3.72 9.50 -3.47
C GLU A 211 -2.83 8.83 -4.52
N ARG A 212 -3.44 8.16 -5.51
CA ARG A 212 -2.74 7.49 -6.61
C ARG A 212 -1.73 6.42 -6.16
N GLY A 213 -1.84 5.97 -4.87
CA GLY A 213 -0.94 5.02 -4.26
C GLY A 213 -0.99 3.60 -4.83
N PRO A 214 -0.40 2.67 -4.14
CA PRO A 214 -0.05 2.71 -2.70
C PRO A 214 1.41 3.08 -2.35
N GLU A 215 2.23 3.38 -3.35
CA GLU A 215 3.67 3.53 -3.22
C GLU A 215 4.13 4.97 -3.57
N PHE A 216 5.41 5.14 -3.80
CA PHE A 216 6.09 6.41 -4.07
C PHE A 216 5.60 7.19 -5.30
N LEU A 217 4.74 6.58 -6.13
CA LEU A 217 4.13 7.24 -7.27
C LEU A 217 2.88 8.04 -6.88
N GLY A 218 2.36 7.79 -5.68
CA GLY A 218 1.25 8.55 -5.17
C GLY A 218 1.65 9.98 -4.80
N THR A 219 0.64 10.83 -4.64
CA THR A 219 0.81 12.19 -4.15
C THR A 219 0.39 12.23 -2.68
N PRO A 220 1.29 12.55 -1.74
CA PRO A 220 0.91 12.70 -0.34
C PRO A 220 0.16 14.01 -0.10
N HIS A 221 -0.80 13.97 0.80
CA HIS A 221 -1.56 15.12 1.30
C HIS A 221 -1.44 15.23 2.82
N ARG A 222 -1.29 16.43 3.33
CA ARG A 222 -1.35 16.68 4.76
C ARG A 222 -2.81 16.72 5.20
N MET A 223 -3.34 15.57 5.67
CA MET A 223 -4.75 15.45 6.07
C MET A 223 -4.97 15.82 7.54
N ASN A 224 -3.98 15.57 8.40
CA ASN A 224 -4.08 15.77 9.85
C ASN A 224 -5.32 15.09 10.46
N LEU A 225 -5.58 13.84 10.11
CA LEU A 225 -6.73 13.08 10.58
C LEU A 225 -6.33 11.80 11.29
N ILE A 226 -7.14 11.41 12.25
CA ILE A 226 -7.13 10.11 12.90
C ILE A 226 -8.55 9.55 12.80
N ILE A 227 -8.69 8.31 12.28
CA ILE A 227 -9.97 7.60 12.24
C ILE A 227 -9.80 6.34 13.07
N ALA A 228 -10.62 6.17 14.12
CA ALA A 228 -10.51 5.05 15.05
C ALA A 228 -11.85 4.34 15.24
N GLY A 229 -11.82 3.01 15.35
CA GLY A 229 -12.99 2.18 15.60
C GLY A 229 -12.58 0.75 15.94
N ARG A 230 -13.50 -0.01 16.53
CA ARG A 230 -13.25 -1.42 16.90
C ARG A 230 -13.43 -2.38 15.71
N ASP A 231 -14.22 -1.99 14.73
CA ASP A 231 -14.51 -2.79 13.55
C ASP A 231 -13.77 -2.24 12.30
N PRO A 232 -12.85 -3.00 11.68
CA PRO A 232 -12.08 -2.53 10.55
C PRO A 232 -12.94 -2.24 9.31
N PHE A 233 -14.06 -2.95 9.10
CA PHE A 233 -14.96 -2.70 7.98
C PHE A 233 -15.62 -1.32 8.11
N SER A 234 -16.15 -0.98 9.29
CA SER A 234 -16.75 0.34 9.55
C SER A 234 -15.73 1.46 9.43
N CYS A 235 -14.48 1.23 9.91
CA CYS A 235 -13.40 2.19 9.73
C CYS A 235 -13.05 2.41 8.25
N ASP A 236 -12.99 1.34 7.46
CA ASP A 236 -12.67 1.41 6.03
C ASP A 236 -13.80 2.07 5.22
N LEU A 237 -15.07 1.83 5.61
CA LEU A 237 -16.22 2.48 5.01
C LEU A 237 -16.17 4.00 5.23
N VAL A 238 -15.96 4.44 6.47
CA VAL A 238 -15.80 5.86 6.81
C VAL A 238 -14.55 6.45 6.13
N GLY A 239 -13.44 5.72 6.15
CA GLY A 239 -12.18 6.12 5.49
C GLY A 239 -12.32 6.28 3.98
N ALA A 240 -13.06 5.40 3.30
CA ALA A 240 -13.38 5.53 1.88
C ALA A 240 -14.15 6.83 1.61
N MET A 241 -15.18 7.12 2.40
CA MET A 241 -15.97 8.35 2.27
C MET A 241 -15.14 9.61 2.56
N VAL A 242 -14.23 9.56 3.54
CA VAL A 242 -13.28 10.66 3.82
C VAL A 242 -12.36 10.90 2.62
N MET A 243 -12.02 9.88 1.85
CA MET A 243 -11.23 9.97 0.62
C MET A 243 -12.08 10.31 -0.63
N GLY A 244 -13.36 10.65 -0.47
CA GLY A 244 -14.28 10.96 -1.58
C GLY A 244 -14.66 9.74 -2.43
N MET A 245 -14.41 8.52 -1.94
CA MET A 245 -14.71 7.29 -2.66
C MET A 245 -16.01 6.67 -2.18
N LYS A 246 -16.77 6.10 -3.11
CA LYS A 246 -18.00 5.38 -2.77
C LYS A 246 -17.70 3.97 -2.28
N PRO A 247 -18.16 3.56 -1.09
CA PRO A 247 -17.92 2.20 -0.56
C PRO A 247 -18.36 1.09 -1.52
N GLU A 248 -19.45 1.31 -2.27
CA GLU A 248 -20.00 0.37 -3.26
C GLU A 248 -19.06 0.10 -4.44
N GLU A 249 -18.06 0.95 -4.64
CA GLU A 249 -17.05 0.78 -5.68
C GLU A 249 -15.83 0.01 -5.19
N VAL A 250 -15.74 -0.27 -3.89
CA VAL A 250 -14.59 -0.95 -3.27
C VAL A 250 -14.89 -2.44 -3.14
N GLU A 251 -14.22 -3.26 -3.94
CA GLU A 251 -14.51 -4.71 -4.06
C GLU A 251 -14.49 -5.43 -2.71
N HIS A 252 -13.45 -5.26 -1.90
CA HIS A 252 -13.35 -5.98 -0.62
C HIS A 252 -14.37 -5.53 0.43
N LEU A 253 -14.89 -4.30 0.34
CA LEU A 253 -16.02 -3.87 1.17
C LEU A 253 -17.31 -4.56 0.73
N LYS A 254 -17.57 -4.62 -0.58
CA LYS A 254 -18.74 -5.35 -1.13
C LYS A 254 -18.73 -6.83 -0.75
N GLU A 255 -17.58 -7.48 -0.94
CA GLU A 255 -17.40 -8.88 -0.61
C GLU A 255 -17.63 -9.15 0.88
N PHE A 256 -17.08 -8.32 1.77
CA PHE A 256 -17.26 -8.48 3.21
C PHE A 256 -18.68 -8.17 3.64
N ALA A 257 -19.31 -7.12 3.08
CA ALA A 257 -20.71 -6.79 3.33
C ALA A 257 -21.64 -7.95 2.95
N SER A 258 -21.38 -8.60 1.80
CA SER A 258 -22.12 -9.79 1.37
C SER A 258 -21.90 -11.01 2.29
N LEU A 259 -20.66 -11.22 2.77
CA LEU A 259 -20.31 -12.33 3.65
C LEU A 259 -20.94 -12.22 5.05
N GLU A 260 -21.01 -11.01 5.59
CA GLU A 260 -21.45 -10.73 6.97
C GLU A 260 -22.85 -10.08 7.01
N GLU A 261 -23.58 -10.08 5.90
CA GLU A 261 -24.93 -9.49 5.74
C GLU A 261 -25.00 -8.04 6.26
N ARG A 262 -23.99 -7.23 5.91
CA ARG A 262 -23.87 -5.84 6.36
C ARG A 262 -24.17 -4.84 5.25
N SER A 263 -24.64 -3.65 5.65
CA SER A 263 -24.83 -2.53 4.74
C SER A 263 -23.50 -1.85 4.38
N LEU A 264 -23.41 -1.29 3.16
CA LEU A 264 -22.35 -0.41 2.73
C LEU A 264 -22.65 1.08 3.06
N SER A 265 -23.77 1.35 3.71
CA SER A 265 -24.15 2.68 4.20
C SER A 265 -23.73 2.91 5.66
N LEU A 266 -23.98 4.11 6.17
CA LEU A 266 -23.73 4.45 7.58
C LEU A 266 -24.86 4.00 8.53
N ASP A 267 -25.89 3.26 8.07
CA ASP A 267 -27.07 2.95 8.89
C ASP A 267 -26.75 2.19 10.18
N GLY A 268 -25.73 1.32 10.14
CA GLY A 268 -25.21 0.59 11.30
C GLY A 268 -24.01 1.24 11.98
N ILE A 269 -23.63 2.48 11.60
CA ILE A 269 -22.42 3.15 12.07
C ILE A 269 -22.77 4.51 12.65
N GLU A 270 -22.24 4.82 13.82
CA GLU A 270 -22.27 6.15 14.42
C GLU A 270 -20.90 6.81 14.27
N VAL A 271 -20.84 7.92 13.53
CA VAL A 271 -19.61 8.71 13.38
C VAL A 271 -19.55 9.77 14.47
N LYS A 272 -18.52 9.72 15.32
CA LYS A 272 -18.27 10.68 16.41
C LYS A 272 -17.07 11.57 16.13
N GLY A 273 -17.04 12.75 16.75
CA GLY A 273 -15.99 13.76 16.55
C GLY A 273 -16.25 14.62 15.32
N GLU A 274 -15.31 14.69 14.37
CA GLU A 274 -15.50 15.48 13.16
C GLU A 274 -16.49 14.76 12.20
N SER A 275 -17.30 15.54 11.48
CA SER A 275 -18.15 14.96 10.44
C SER A 275 -17.38 14.66 9.16
N ILE A 276 -17.77 13.59 8.45
CA ILE A 276 -17.13 13.19 7.20
C ILE A 276 -17.11 14.37 6.21
N ASN A 277 -18.23 15.04 6.00
CA ASN A 277 -18.34 16.14 5.04
C ASN A 277 -17.37 17.31 5.31
N LYS A 278 -16.98 17.52 6.57
CA LYS A 278 -16.06 18.60 6.96
C LYS A 278 -14.60 18.27 6.69
N VAL A 279 -14.25 16.98 6.62
CA VAL A 279 -12.87 16.51 6.51
C VAL A 279 -12.60 15.73 5.22
N ALA A 280 -13.63 15.42 4.45
CA ALA A 280 -13.49 14.70 3.20
C ALA A 280 -12.69 15.51 2.18
N GLN A 281 -11.84 14.79 1.44
CA GLN A 281 -11.08 15.29 0.30
C GLN A 281 -11.13 14.22 -0.79
N GLU A 282 -11.43 14.63 -2.03
CA GLU A 282 -11.41 13.71 -3.16
C GLU A 282 -9.99 13.26 -3.49
N PHE A 283 -9.76 11.96 -3.47
CA PHE A 283 -8.50 11.32 -3.85
C PHE A 283 -8.66 10.62 -5.19
N GLU A 284 -7.72 10.85 -6.08
CA GLU A 284 -7.56 10.00 -7.24
C GLU A 284 -6.99 8.64 -6.81
N TRP A 285 -7.67 7.55 -7.11
CA TRP A 285 -7.25 6.24 -6.63
C TRP A 285 -6.13 5.59 -7.45
N ARG A 286 -5.90 6.05 -8.68
CA ARG A 286 -4.84 5.53 -9.56
C ARG A 286 -4.16 6.62 -10.37
N LEU A 287 -2.90 6.39 -10.69
CA LEU A 287 -2.10 7.22 -11.56
C LEU A 287 -2.33 6.82 -13.03
N SER A 288 -2.50 7.81 -13.90
CA SER A 288 -2.43 7.62 -15.35
C SER A 288 -0.97 7.44 -15.79
N TYR A 289 -0.66 6.30 -16.42
CA TYR A 289 0.68 6.08 -16.96
C TYR A 289 0.99 6.94 -18.18
N GLU A 290 -0.02 7.31 -18.97
CA GLU A 290 0.15 8.24 -20.07
C GLU A 290 0.63 9.60 -19.58
N ASP A 291 0.11 10.06 -18.44
CA ASP A 291 0.55 11.31 -17.82
C ASP A 291 2.00 11.21 -17.34
N ILE A 292 2.41 10.08 -16.75
CA ILE A 292 3.82 9.87 -16.37
C ILE A 292 4.71 9.96 -17.61
N PHE A 293 4.38 9.24 -18.66
CA PHE A 293 5.19 9.27 -19.88
C PHE A 293 5.24 10.65 -20.51
N ARG A 294 4.11 11.37 -20.52
CA ARG A 294 4.05 12.74 -21.01
C ARG A 294 4.93 13.69 -20.20
N GLN A 295 4.89 13.59 -18.87
CA GLN A 295 5.71 14.41 -17.96
C GLN A 295 7.21 14.18 -18.16
N VAL A 296 7.65 12.97 -18.46
CA VAL A 296 9.05 12.65 -18.72
C VAL A 296 9.45 12.79 -20.19
N GLY A 297 8.56 13.32 -21.04
CA GLY A 297 8.84 13.60 -22.44
C GLY A 297 8.86 12.39 -23.36
N ILE A 298 8.33 11.23 -22.93
CA ILE A 298 8.14 10.05 -23.79
C ILE A 298 6.84 10.22 -24.58
N ARG A 299 6.90 10.07 -25.90
CA ARG A 299 5.76 10.22 -26.79
C ARG A 299 5.59 8.97 -27.67
N GLY A 300 4.38 8.75 -28.20
CA GLY A 300 4.08 7.70 -29.20
C GLY A 300 4.08 6.28 -28.65
N ILE A 301 4.23 6.08 -27.33
CA ILE A 301 4.03 4.79 -26.70
C ILE A 301 2.56 4.60 -26.39
N THR A 302 2.03 3.42 -26.70
CA THR A 302 0.68 3.02 -26.33
C THR A 302 0.73 2.26 -25.01
N LEU A 303 -0.03 2.72 -24.05
CA LEU A 303 -0.24 2.03 -22.79
C LEU A 303 -1.73 2.07 -22.45
N GLN A 304 -2.41 0.97 -22.72
CA GLN A 304 -3.80 0.85 -22.33
C GLN A 304 -3.90 0.79 -20.81
N ASP A 305 -4.92 1.44 -20.26
CA ASP A 305 -5.16 1.39 -18.83
C ASP A 305 -5.56 -0.03 -18.40
N PRO A 306 -4.74 -0.70 -17.60
CA PRO A 306 -5.03 -2.05 -17.14
C PRO A 306 -6.07 -2.12 -16.01
N GLY A 307 -6.65 -1.00 -15.61
CA GLY A 307 -7.62 -0.95 -14.52
C GLY A 307 -7.10 -1.61 -13.25
N GLU A 308 -7.95 -2.35 -12.58
CA GLU A 308 -7.65 -3.12 -11.37
C GLU A 308 -6.89 -4.43 -11.66
N SER A 309 -6.77 -4.84 -12.93
CA SER A 309 -6.07 -6.08 -13.32
C SER A 309 -4.54 -6.01 -13.21
N CYS A 310 -3.95 -4.80 -13.04
CA CYS A 310 -2.51 -4.61 -12.88
C CYS A 310 -2.12 -4.36 -11.42
N CYS A 311 -1.24 -5.21 -10.89
CA CYS A 311 -0.72 -5.03 -9.54
C CYS A 311 0.38 -3.95 -9.45
N SER A 312 0.58 -3.41 -8.23
CA SER A 312 1.60 -2.39 -7.95
C SER A 312 3.02 -2.81 -8.35
N GLY A 313 3.32 -4.11 -8.33
CA GLY A 313 4.64 -4.61 -8.73
C GLY A 313 4.97 -4.39 -10.20
N CYS A 314 4.01 -4.61 -11.12
CA CYS A 314 4.20 -4.28 -12.54
C CYS A 314 4.16 -2.77 -12.77
N ALA A 315 3.32 -2.04 -12.02
CA ALA A 315 3.24 -0.59 -12.05
C ALA A 315 4.59 0.08 -11.73
N ALA A 316 5.27 -0.37 -10.68
CA ALA A 316 6.56 0.15 -10.25
C ALA A 316 7.66 0.00 -11.34
N ILE A 317 7.56 -1.04 -12.19
CA ILE A 317 8.51 -1.25 -13.28
C ILE A 317 8.38 -0.16 -14.34
N LEU A 318 7.17 0.26 -14.69
CA LEU A 318 6.97 1.35 -15.65
C LEU A 318 7.51 2.66 -15.13
N SER A 319 7.40 2.91 -13.85
CA SER A 319 7.98 4.09 -13.23
C SER A 319 9.50 4.08 -13.30
N ALA A 320 10.12 2.93 -13.04
CA ALA A 320 11.56 2.76 -13.22
C ALA A 320 11.99 2.95 -14.69
N PHE A 321 11.19 2.47 -15.65
CA PHE A 321 11.44 2.68 -17.07
C PHE A 321 11.33 4.18 -17.43
N SER A 322 10.27 4.86 -17.00
CA SER A 322 10.08 6.30 -17.22
C SER A 322 11.23 7.12 -16.65
N ALA A 323 11.73 6.76 -15.46
CA ALA A 323 12.85 7.42 -14.82
C ALA A 323 14.14 7.37 -15.64
N VAL A 324 14.39 6.26 -16.34
CA VAL A 324 15.58 6.12 -17.22
C VAL A 324 15.51 7.09 -18.38
N PHE A 325 14.32 7.39 -18.89
CA PHE A 325 14.15 8.29 -20.04
C PHE A 325 14.12 9.78 -19.67
N SER A 326 13.67 10.13 -18.47
CA SER A 326 13.38 11.52 -18.08
C SER A 326 14.56 12.49 -18.21
N LYS A 327 15.77 12.02 -17.92
CA LYS A 327 16.98 12.87 -17.91
C LYS A 327 17.89 12.71 -19.12
N ASP A 328 17.94 11.49 -19.68
CA ASP A 328 18.95 11.14 -20.67
C ASP A 328 18.42 11.13 -22.11
N SER A 329 17.12 11.29 -22.29
CA SER A 329 16.49 11.24 -23.61
C SER A 329 15.19 12.06 -23.68
N PRO A 330 15.23 13.36 -23.39
CA PRO A 330 14.04 14.19 -23.49
C PRO A 330 13.46 14.17 -24.91
N GLY A 331 12.14 14.06 -25.03
CA GLY A 331 11.44 14.10 -26.31
C GLY A 331 11.54 12.83 -27.17
N VAL A 332 11.86 11.67 -26.58
CA VAL A 332 11.88 10.41 -27.32
C VAL A 332 10.49 10.04 -27.83
N ALA A 333 10.39 9.79 -29.14
CA ALA A 333 9.20 9.22 -29.77
C ALA A 333 9.37 7.72 -29.93
N LEU A 334 8.44 6.94 -29.34
CA LEU A 334 8.40 5.47 -29.39
C LEU A 334 7.18 5.01 -30.19
N ASN A 335 6.99 5.57 -31.38
CA ASN A 335 5.84 5.32 -32.22
C ASN A 335 5.68 3.83 -32.58
N GLY A 336 4.48 3.31 -32.38
CA GLY A 336 4.14 1.92 -32.63
C GLY A 336 4.65 0.93 -31.58
N VAL A 337 5.14 1.41 -30.44
CA VAL A 337 5.45 0.58 -29.26
C VAL A 337 4.22 0.53 -28.35
N GLU A 338 3.84 -0.65 -27.94
CA GLU A 338 2.78 -0.87 -26.97
C GLU A 338 3.29 -1.72 -25.80
N ILE A 339 2.89 -1.39 -24.57
CA ILE A 339 3.16 -2.19 -23.38
C ILE A 339 1.83 -2.66 -22.80
N CYS A 340 1.63 -3.97 -22.78
CA CYS A 340 0.48 -4.62 -22.16
C CYS A 340 0.84 -5.11 -20.76
N MET A 341 0.03 -4.75 -19.76
CA MET A 341 0.13 -5.19 -18.38
C MET A 341 -1.23 -5.62 -17.84
N GLY A 342 -1.22 -6.44 -16.78
CA GLY A 342 -2.46 -6.96 -16.21
C GLY A 342 -3.06 -8.12 -17.00
N GLY A 343 -4.21 -8.61 -16.56
CA GLY A 343 -4.88 -9.77 -17.14
C GLY A 343 -6.00 -9.45 -18.14
N GLU A 344 -6.37 -8.19 -18.28
CA GLU A 344 -7.55 -7.77 -19.07
C GLU A 344 -7.20 -6.99 -20.32
N VAL A 345 -5.99 -6.40 -20.38
CA VAL A 345 -5.54 -5.62 -21.54
C VAL A 345 -5.19 -6.55 -22.71
N ARG A 346 -5.63 -6.19 -23.92
CA ARG A 346 -5.27 -6.83 -25.19
C ARG A 346 -4.51 -5.86 -26.08
N ALA A 347 -3.44 -6.34 -26.72
CA ALA A 347 -2.67 -5.54 -27.68
C ALA A 347 -3.52 -5.09 -28.86
N LYS A 348 -3.26 -3.88 -29.36
CA LYS A 348 -3.91 -3.33 -30.57
C LYS A 348 -3.28 -3.92 -31.81
N GLU A 349 -4.09 -4.15 -32.85
CA GLU A 349 -3.63 -4.74 -34.12
C GLU A 349 -2.60 -3.86 -34.85
N GLU A 350 -2.73 -2.53 -34.74
CA GLU A 350 -1.83 -1.58 -35.39
C GLU A 350 -0.46 -1.45 -34.72
N SER A 351 -0.24 -2.10 -33.57
CA SER A 351 1.01 -1.98 -32.81
C SER A 351 2.14 -2.77 -33.48
N ARG A 352 3.22 -2.07 -33.83
CA ARG A 352 4.40 -2.67 -34.50
C ARG A 352 5.27 -3.50 -33.55
N LYS A 353 5.28 -3.16 -32.28
CA LYS A 353 6.10 -3.83 -31.26
C LYS A 353 5.36 -3.88 -29.94
N VAL A 354 4.99 -5.07 -29.52
CA VAL A 354 4.23 -5.30 -28.29
C VAL A 354 5.10 -5.93 -27.23
N PHE A 355 5.12 -5.33 -26.04
CA PHE A 355 5.75 -5.89 -24.85
C PHE A 355 4.66 -6.44 -23.93
N LEU A 356 4.79 -7.70 -23.53
CA LEU A 356 3.91 -8.36 -22.58
C LEU A 356 4.61 -8.41 -21.23
N LEU A 357 4.25 -7.47 -20.32
CA LEU A 357 4.91 -7.28 -19.04
C LEU A 357 4.21 -8.10 -17.95
N GLY A 358 4.91 -9.11 -17.48
CA GLY A 358 4.43 -9.98 -16.40
C GLY A 358 3.63 -11.19 -16.89
N ASN A 359 3.49 -12.18 -16.00
CA ASN A 359 2.83 -13.45 -16.32
C ASN A 359 1.36 -13.27 -16.69
N CYS A 360 0.66 -12.29 -16.10
CA CYS A 360 -0.76 -12.02 -16.39
C CYS A 360 -0.94 -11.58 -17.84
N ALA A 361 -0.17 -10.57 -18.31
CA ALA A 361 -0.22 -10.12 -19.70
C ALA A 361 0.16 -11.24 -20.67
N ILE A 362 1.20 -12.04 -20.37
CA ILE A 362 1.61 -13.17 -21.19
C ILE A 362 0.50 -14.21 -21.29
N SER A 363 -0.17 -14.53 -20.19
CA SER A 363 -1.27 -15.51 -20.18
C SER A 363 -2.49 -15.03 -20.96
N ASN A 364 -2.72 -13.71 -20.99
CA ASN A 364 -3.81 -13.09 -21.74
C ASN A 364 -3.54 -13.00 -23.26
N HIS A 365 -2.29 -13.16 -23.70
CA HIS A 365 -1.85 -13.05 -25.09
C HIS A 365 -1.19 -14.35 -25.59
N LYS A 366 -1.81 -15.51 -25.34
CA LYS A 366 -1.28 -16.82 -25.79
C LYS A 366 -1.24 -16.93 -27.33
N ASP A 367 -2.15 -16.24 -27.96
CA ASP A 367 -2.34 -16.15 -29.43
C ASP A 367 -1.33 -15.21 -30.09
N LEU A 368 -0.71 -14.28 -29.39
CA LEU A 368 0.26 -13.33 -29.95
C LEU A 368 1.66 -13.99 -30.11
N LYS A 369 2.06 -14.30 -31.38
CA LYS A 369 3.33 -14.98 -31.66
C LYS A 369 4.55 -14.08 -31.49
N ASP A 370 4.47 -12.83 -31.94
CA ASP A 370 5.61 -11.89 -32.03
C ASP A 370 5.72 -10.92 -30.83
N GLY A 371 4.94 -11.14 -29.78
CA GLY A 371 5.01 -10.33 -28.57
C GLY A 371 6.30 -10.59 -27.76
N ILE A 372 6.96 -9.51 -27.34
CA ILE A 372 8.15 -9.57 -26.49
C ILE A 372 7.72 -9.90 -25.05
N LYS A 373 7.89 -11.16 -24.64
CA LYS A 373 7.45 -11.70 -23.36
C LYS A 373 8.47 -11.41 -22.26
N ILE A 374 8.11 -10.60 -21.27
CA ILE A 374 8.93 -10.30 -20.08
C ILE A 374 8.32 -11.01 -18.88
N LYS A 375 8.84 -12.21 -18.59
CA LYS A 375 8.31 -13.13 -17.56
C LYS A 375 8.59 -12.67 -16.13
N GLY A 376 7.68 -12.98 -15.24
CA GLY A 376 7.78 -12.75 -13.79
C GLY A 376 6.47 -12.29 -13.15
N CYS A 377 6.40 -12.33 -11.81
CA CYS A 377 5.24 -11.84 -11.05
C CYS A 377 5.71 -11.19 -9.72
N PRO A 378 6.05 -9.88 -9.75
CA PRO A 378 6.37 -9.07 -10.92
C PRO A 378 7.66 -9.53 -11.62
N PRO A 379 7.92 -9.12 -12.86
CA PRO A 379 9.20 -9.33 -13.51
C PRO A 379 10.36 -8.65 -12.76
N PRO A 380 11.62 -9.13 -12.91
CA PRO A 380 12.79 -8.47 -12.35
C PRO A 380 12.95 -7.06 -12.92
N VAL A 381 13.02 -6.05 -12.05
CA VAL A 381 12.96 -4.62 -12.45
C VAL A 381 14.10 -4.27 -13.40
N LEU A 382 15.35 -4.59 -13.03
CA LEU A 382 16.53 -4.22 -13.81
C LEU A 382 16.51 -4.86 -15.21
N ASN A 383 16.28 -6.16 -15.27
CA ASN A 383 16.22 -6.89 -16.57
C ASN A 383 15.09 -6.37 -17.45
N THR A 384 13.97 -6.00 -16.87
CA THR A 384 12.82 -5.48 -17.60
C THR A 384 13.15 -4.10 -18.18
N VAL A 385 13.68 -3.18 -17.39
CA VAL A 385 14.07 -1.84 -17.85
C VAL A 385 15.14 -1.95 -18.95
N VAL A 386 16.17 -2.80 -18.78
CA VAL A 386 17.19 -3.04 -19.79
C VAL A 386 16.57 -3.57 -21.10
N THR A 387 15.65 -4.51 -20.99
CA THR A 387 14.96 -5.10 -22.16
C THR A 387 14.13 -4.05 -22.90
N LEU A 388 13.34 -3.27 -22.16
CA LEU A 388 12.53 -2.20 -22.72
C LEU A 388 13.42 -1.17 -23.44
N VAL A 389 14.48 -0.68 -22.79
CA VAL A 389 15.40 0.31 -23.37
C VAL A 389 16.06 -0.23 -24.65
N ARG A 390 16.63 -1.45 -24.60
CA ARG A 390 17.32 -2.04 -25.76
C ARG A 390 16.40 -2.33 -26.93
N LYS A 391 15.17 -2.69 -26.67
CA LYS A 391 14.21 -3.06 -27.72
C LYS A 391 13.40 -1.89 -28.26
N THR A 392 13.37 -0.75 -27.53
CA THR A 392 12.66 0.45 -27.98
C THR A 392 13.56 1.48 -28.67
N LEU A 393 14.84 1.50 -28.35
CA LEU A 393 15.79 2.48 -28.89
C LEU A 393 16.80 1.84 -29.84
N PRO A 394 17.39 2.62 -30.79
CA PRO A 394 18.51 2.18 -31.60
C PRO A 394 19.70 1.75 -30.71
N PRO A 395 20.53 0.78 -31.16
CA PRO A 395 21.63 0.21 -30.39
C PRO A 395 22.60 1.26 -29.78
N GLU A 396 23.00 2.25 -30.56
CA GLU A 396 23.91 3.33 -30.13
C GLU A 396 23.31 4.12 -28.96
N ARG A 397 22.04 4.51 -29.05
CA ARG A 397 21.34 5.32 -28.05
C ARG A 397 21.03 4.49 -26.81
N SER A 398 20.58 3.25 -26.97
CA SER A 398 20.32 2.34 -25.86
C SER A 398 21.60 1.96 -25.10
N GLY A 399 22.71 1.72 -25.84
CA GLY A 399 24.03 1.45 -25.26
C GLY A 399 24.54 2.62 -24.40
N LYS A 400 24.45 3.85 -24.94
CA LYS A 400 24.86 5.07 -24.20
C LYS A 400 24.05 5.26 -22.90
N ILE A 401 22.71 5.13 -22.96
CA ILE A 401 21.85 5.26 -21.78
C ILE A 401 22.18 4.21 -20.75
N LEU A 402 22.23 2.93 -21.16
CA LEU A 402 22.48 1.83 -20.25
C LEU A 402 23.89 1.92 -19.63
N MET A 403 24.91 2.25 -20.43
CA MET A 403 26.29 2.41 -19.96
C MET A 403 26.40 3.56 -18.97
N THR A 404 25.85 4.73 -19.29
CA THR A 404 25.84 5.90 -18.38
C THR A 404 25.14 5.56 -17.05
N ARG A 405 24.02 4.83 -17.11
CA ARG A 405 23.27 4.43 -15.92
C ARG A 405 23.92 3.26 -15.18
N MET A 406 24.48 2.28 -15.87
CA MET A 406 25.20 1.16 -15.24
C MET A 406 26.48 1.63 -14.56
N ILE A 407 27.28 2.50 -15.18
CA ILE A 407 28.51 3.06 -14.58
C ILE A 407 28.16 3.90 -13.35
N LYS A 408 27.12 4.73 -13.43
CA LYS A 408 26.62 5.49 -12.28
C LYS A 408 25.99 4.59 -11.20
N ASN A 409 25.54 3.38 -11.55
CA ASN A 409 24.83 2.44 -10.67
C ASN A 409 25.69 1.28 -10.14
N ILE A 410 26.92 1.06 -10.63
CA ILE A 410 27.85 0.05 -10.05
C ILE A 410 28.16 0.39 -8.57
N GLY A 411 28.06 1.67 -8.18
CA GLY A 411 28.08 2.09 -6.76
C GLY A 411 26.73 2.32 -6.10
N MET A 412 25.57 2.13 -6.82
CA MET A 412 24.28 2.65 -6.37
C MET A 412 23.08 1.85 -6.85
N LYS A 413 22.85 0.71 -6.22
CA LYS A 413 21.70 -0.19 -6.48
C LYS A 413 20.29 0.46 -6.34
N LEU A 414 20.18 1.75 -6.03
CA LEU A 414 18.92 2.40 -5.64
C LEU A 414 18.68 3.78 -6.26
N ARG A 415 19.62 4.36 -7.04
CA ARG A 415 19.46 5.73 -7.57
C ARG A 415 18.42 5.88 -8.68
N ILE A 416 17.98 4.80 -9.33
CA ILE A 416 16.90 4.90 -10.33
C ILE A 416 15.64 5.47 -9.67
N TYR A 417 15.32 5.04 -8.46
CA TYR A 417 14.17 5.55 -7.71
C TYR A 417 14.44 6.95 -7.13
N ASP A 418 15.60 7.19 -6.53
CA ASP A 418 15.96 8.49 -5.94
C ASP A 418 15.96 9.64 -6.97
N GLU A 419 16.27 9.35 -8.23
CA GLU A 419 16.32 10.36 -9.30
C GLU A 419 14.99 10.51 -10.06
N ALA A 420 14.12 9.47 -10.03
CA ALA A 420 12.83 9.49 -10.72
C ALA A 420 11.80 10.34 -9.98
N PHE A 421 11.74 10.21 -8.68
CA PHE A 421 10.69 10.82 -7.86
C PHE A 421 10.74 12.36 -7.83
N PRO A 422 11.90 13.03 -7.74
CA PRO A 422 11.96 14.48 -7.88
C PRO A 422 11.50 14.98 -9.25
N ALA A 423 11.68 14.16 -10.32
CA ALA A 423 11.24 14.53 -11.66
C ALA A 423 9.71 14.53 -11.82
N PHE A 424 8.98 13.81 -10.97
CA PHE A 424 7.51 13.77 -10.96
C PHE A 424 6.88 14.90 -10.14
N GLY A 425 7.66 15.77 -9.51
CA GLY A 425 7.15 16.86 -8.68
C GLY A 425 6.41 16.40 -7.40
N VAL A 426 6.56 15.12 -7.05
CA VAL A 426 5.73 14.44 -6.03
C VAL A 426 6.15 14.80 -4.61
N TYR A 427 7.34 15.37 -4.41
CA TYR A 427 7.89 15.51 -3.06
C TYR A 427 8.57 16.84 -2.84
N ALA A 428 7.93 17.80 -2.23
CA ALA A 428 8.43 18.78 -1.28
C ALA A 428 7.49 19.95 -0.98
N PRO A 429 6.30 19.78 -0.47
CA PRO A 429 5.63 20.87 0.21
C PRO A 429 6.32 21.12 1.56
N PRO A 430 6.51 22.37 1.94
CA PRO A 430 7.14 22.74 3.22
C PRO A 430 6.34 22.29 4.45
N GLU A 431 5.07 21.92 4.28
CA GLU A 431 4.21 21.40 5.34
C GLU A 431 4.49 19.94 5.77
N PHE A 432 5.40 19.25 5.09
CA PHE A 432 5.75 17.87 5.43
C PHE A 432 6.90 17.79 6.42
N ASP A 433 6.57 17.31 7.63
CA ASP A 433 7.52 17.20 8.73
C ASP A 433 8.11 15.79 8.84
N ARG A 434 9.43 15.68 8.69
CA ARG A 434 10.16 14.42 8.87
C ARG A 434 10.22 13.93 10.31
N ASN A 435 9.93 14.76 11.28
CA ASN A 435 9.91 14.36 12.69
C ASN A 435 8.78 13.36 13.00
N HIS A 436 7.85 13.17 12.05
CA HIS A 436 6.83 12.12 12.17
C HIS A 436 7.35 10.70 11.86
N PHE A 437 8.64 10.54 11.47
CA PHE A 437 9.23 9.26 11.08
C PHE A 437 10.58 8.97 11.72
#